data_6a0fa294f4d5f1f57466651b1f422faa
#
_entry.id   6a0fa294f4d5f1f57466651b1f422faa
#
_cell.length_a   1.000
_cell.length_b   1.000
_cell.length_c   1.000
_cell.angle_alpha   90.00
_cell.angle_beta   90.00
_cell.angle_gamma   90.00
#
_symmetry.space_group_name_H-M   'P 1'
#
loop_
_entity.id
_entity.type
_entity.pdbx_description
1 polymer ?
#
loop_
_entity_poly.entity_id
_entity_poly.type
_entity_poly.pdbx_seq_one_letter_code
_entity_poly.pdbx_strand_id
1 'polypeptide(L)'
;MLSKTIAAAVQGIDATMVTIETTFDWGTQIVIVGLPDTAVKESTERVKCAINEAGFTFPNKTVVVNMSPADIKKEGAAYDLPIAIGTLASDEVVPADRLSKYMIMGELGLDGSVRKIKGALPMAILARELHLEGFILPKENASEAAIVNNLKVYGVDHISQVVQLLNGEQPLEPTVIDTRAEFAKAQGNFPFDFSDVKGQDNVKRAFEVACAGGHNILLIGSPGSGKSMMAKRLPSILPPLSLAEALETTKIHSVAGSLKSGTTLLTTRPYRAPHHTISQVALVGGGTYPTPGEISLAHNGVLFLDELPEFNRNVLEVMRQPLEDRQITISRAKYSTLYPASFMLVASMNPCPCGYYGHPSKPCVCSPYQRQHYLSKISGPLLDRIDLQIEVQPVNFEELADKTPGESSESIRQRVIQARALQNMRFQNTPGIHCNAQMTTAMLHQWAEPDSEGVELLRNAIERMNMSARAYDRILKVARTIADLEASVSVRASHIMEAIGYRSLDRGNYFTF
;
A
#
# COMPACT_ATOMS: atom_id res chain seq x y z
N MET A 1 23.44 38.67 -1.59
CA MET A 1 23.32 38.11 -2.94
C MET A 1 22.04 37.27 -3.01
N LEU A 2 21.39 37.09 -4.16
CA LEU A 2 20.24 36.18 -4.28
C LEU A 2 20.76 34.74 -4.49
N SER A 3 20.37 33.80 -3.64
CA SER A 3 20.65 32.37 -3.81
C SER A 3 19.38 31.61 -4.18
N LYS A 4 19.53 30.45 -4.85
CA LYS A 4 18.43 29.57 -5.23
C LYS A 4 18.77 28.13 -4.87
N THR A 5 17.98 27.51 -4.00
CA THR A 5 18.07 26.09 -3.67
C THR A 5 16.90 25.32 -4.28
N ILE A 6 17.15 24.07 -4.70
CA ILE A 6 16.11 23.19 -5.23
C ILE A 6 15.65 22.26 -4.12
N ALA A 7 14.36 22.29 -3.88
CA ALA A 7 13.63 21.46 -2.93
C ALA A 7 12.46 20.72 -3.62
N ALA A 8 11.66 19.98 -2.89
CA ALA A 8 10.47 19.32 -3.43
C ALA A 8 9.30 19.36 -2.46
N ALA A 9 8.08 19.40 -2.99
CA ALA A 9 6.83 19.21 -2.24
C ALA A 9 6.19 17.90 -2.68
N VAL A 10 5.81 17.04 -1.73
CA VAL A 10 5.12 15.79 -2.02
C VAL A 10 3.62 16.04 -2.11
N GLN A 11 3.01 15.58 -3.20
CA GLN A 11 1.57 15.62 -3.44
C GLN A 11 1.07 14.22 -3.84
N GLY A 12 0.26 13.61 -3.00
CA GLY A 12 -0.11 12.20 -3.18
C GLY A 12 1.10 11.29 -3.03
N ILE A 13 1.44 10.57 -4.09
CA ILE A 13 2.62 9.68 -4.14
C ILE A 13 3.76 10.27 -4.99
N ASP A 14 3.58 11.44 -5.55
CA ASP A 14 4.56 12.09 -6.42
C ASP A 14 5.12 13.37 -5.79
N ALA A 15 6.22 13.87 -6.32
CA ALA A 15 6.86 15.09 -5.87
C ALA A 15 6.85 16.15 -6.97
N THR A 16 6.77 17.41 -6.57
CA THR A 16 6.86 18.57 -7.46
C THR A 16 7.99 19.47 -7.02
N MET A 17 8.74 20.02 -7.96
CA MET A 17 9.87 20.91 -7.68
C MET A 17 9.43 22.17 -6.96
N VAL A 18 10.18 22.55 -5.94
CA VAL A 18 10.07 23.83 -5.21
C VAL A 18 11.41 24.53 -5.31
N THR A 19 11.41 25.77 -5.79
CA THR A 19 12.59 26.63 -5.74
C THR A 19 12.50 27.53 -4.52
N ILE A 20 13.53 27.51 -3.68
CA ILE A 20 13.66 28.38 -2.53
C ILE A 20 14.66 29.48 -2.87
N GLU A 21 14.18 30.70 -3.00
CA GLU A 21 14.98 31.90 -3.28
C GLU A 21 15.22 32.63 -1.96
N THR A 22 16.48 32.86 -1.64
CA THR A 22 16.87 33.53 -0.39
C THR A 22 17.65 34.79 -0.72
N THR A 23 17.29 35.90 -0.05
CA THR A 23 17.99 37.18 -0.19
C THR A 23 17.95 37.93 1.14
N PHE A 24 18.74 39.00 1.25
CA PHE A 24 18.80 39.85 2.43
C PHE A 24 18.14 41.21 2.22
N ASP A 25 17.51 41.71 3.28
CA ASP A 25 16.92 43.04 3.38
C ASP A 25 17.30 43.67 4.72
N TRP A 26 16.90 44.91 4.93
CA TRP A 26 17.13 45.66 6.19
C TRP A 26 16.32 45.07 7.34
N GLY A 27 16.96 44.90 8.50
CA GLY A 27 16.31 44.38 9.71
C GLY A 27 17.00 43.10 10.26
N THR A 28 16.30 42.31 11.11
CA THR A 28 16.89 41.13 11.80
C THR A 28 15.94 39.96 11.86
N GLN A 29 14.95 39.88 10.97
CA GLN A 29 13.91 38.86 10.96
C GLN A 29 14.11 37.85 9.81
N ILE A 30 13.46 36.69 9.91
CA ILE A 30 13.28 35.79 8.78
C ILE A 30 11.83 35.92 8.29
N VAL A 31 11.65 36.24 7.02
CA VAL A 31 10.34 36.39 6.37
C VAL A 31 10.19 35.29 5.29
N ILE A 32 9.20 34.41 5.46
CA ILE A 32 8.94 33.34 4.51
C ILE A 32 7.64 33.61 3.77
N VAL A 33 7.69 33.62 2.43
CA VAL A 33 6.55 33.78 1.53
C VAL A 33 6.41 32.58 0.57
N GLY A 34 5.25 32.39 -0.06
CA GLY A 34 5.00 31.28 -1.00
C GLY A 34 4.20 30.13 -0.39
N LEU A 35 3.14 30.43 0.37
CA LEU A 35 2.25 29.48 1.04
C LEU A 35 2.93 28.48 2.00
N PRO A 36 3.79 28.97 2.93
CA PRO A 36 4.33 28.11 3.99
C PRO A 36 3.22 27.72 4.98
N ASP A 37 3.25 26.47 5.49
CA ASP A 37 2.42 26.08 6.62
C ASP A 37 2.98 26.59 7.95
N THR A 38 2.34 26.23 9.07
CA THR A 38 2.80 26.63 10.41
C THR A 38 4.18 26.06 10.72
N ALA A 39 4.45 24.79 10.36
CA ALA A 39 5.73 24.14 10.64
C ALA A 39 6.89 24.79 9.87
N VAL A 40 6.66 25.20 8.61
CA VAL A 40 7.63 25.97 7.82
C VAL A 40 7.83 27.36 8.39
N LYS A 41 6.81 28.02 8.93
CA LYS A 41 6.97 29.33 9.61
C LYS A 41 7.76 29.20 10.90
N GLU A 42 7.58 28.12 11.66
CA GLU A 42 8.35 27.82 12.87
C GLU A 42 9.82 27.45 12.59
N SER A 43 10.17 27.14 11.33
CA SER A 43 11.55 26.83 10.95
C SER A 43 12.52 27.98 11.20
N THR A 44 12.03 29.23 11.27
CA THR A 44 12.86 30.43 11.45
C THR A 44 13.80 30.31 12.65
N GLU A 45 13.28 29.88 13.80
CA GLU A 45 14.07 29.72 15.01
C GLU A 45 15.00 28.52 14.92
N ARG A 46 14.52 27.38 14.35
CA ARG A 46 15.36 26.18 14.18
C ARG A 46 16.54 26.44 13.24
N VAL A 47 16.30 27.09 12.11
CA VAL A 47 17.34 27.45 11.13
C VAL A 47 18.39 28.36 11.75
N LYS A 48 17.96 29.42 12.48
CA LYS A 48 18.87 30.37 13.15
C LYS A 48 19.74 29.66 14.19
N CYS A 49 19.14 28.85 15.08
CA CYS A 49 19.88 28.12 16.09
C CYS A 49 20.85 27.10 15.43
N ALA A 50 20.38 26.31 14.47
CA ALA A 50 21.19 25.30 13.80
C ALA A 50 22.42 25.88 13.09
N ILE A 51 22.28 27.05 12.43
CA ILE A 51 23.41 27.74 11.79
C ILE A 51 24.44 28.15 12.84
N ASN A 52 24.01 28.77 13.94
CA ASN A 52 24.92 29.25 14.98
C ASN A 52 25.61 28.10 15.73
N GLU A 53 24.89 27.05 16.12
CA GLU A 53 25.45 25.89 16.82
C GLU A 53 26.39 25.06 15.92
N ALA A 54 26.19 25.12 14.59
CA ALA A 54 27.08 24.48 13.63
C ALA A 54 28.41 25.27 13.43
N GLY A 55 28.60 26.37 14.14
CA GLY A 55 29.81 27.21 14.08
C GLY A 55 29.81 28.27 12.97
N PHE A 56 28.67 28.47 12.30
CA PHE A 56 28.48 29.57 11.35
C PHE A 56 27.81 30.77 12.05
N THR A 57 27.97 31.94 11.48
CA THR A 57 27.30 33.15 12.00
C THR A 57 26.01 33.41 11.23
N PHE A 58 24.87 33.42 11.92
CA PHE A 58 23.61 33.82 11.28
C PHE A 58 23.68 35.31 10.90
N PRO A 59 23.31 35.73 9.65
CA PRO A 59 23.41 37.11 9.20
C PRO A 59 22.59 38.09 10.04
N ASN A 60 23.19 39.21 10.42
CA ASN A 60 22.49 40.31 11.13
C ASN A 60 21.71 41.19 10.14
N LYS A 61 20.86 40.56 9.35
CA LYS A 61 20.01 41.13 8.29
C LYS A 61 18.67 40.40 8.28
N THR A 62 17.64 41.05 7.70
CA THR A 62 16.38 40.30 7.39
C THR A 62 16.63 39.32 6.27
N VAL A 63 16.37 38.06 6.54
CA VAL A 63 16.42 36.98 5.55
C VAL A 63 15.04 36.83 4.92
N VAL A 64 14.92 37.13 3.62
CA VAL A 64 13.67 36.96 2.88
C VAL A 64 13.76 35.66 2.09
N VAL A 65 12.84 34.71 2.35
CA VAL A 65 12.75 33.41 1.72
C VAL A 65 11.47 33.34 0.90
N ASN A 66 11.59 33.18 -0.41
CA ASN A 66 10.45 32.95 -1.31
C ASN A 66 10.44 31.50 -1.79
N MET A 67 9.33 30.81 -1.58
CA MET A 67 9.13 29.39 -1.96
C MET A 67 8.21 29.30 -3.18
N SER A 68 8.78 29.10 -4.38
CA SER A 68 8.04 29.03 -5.65
C SER A 68 7.84 27.57 -6.09
N PRO A 69 6.69 27.23 -6.72
CA PRO A 69 5.55 28.08 -7.09
C PRO A 69 4.62 28.38 -5.89
N ALA A 70 3.93 29.50 -5.91
CA ALA A 70 3.09 29.97 -4.81
C ALA A 70 1.72 29.27 -4.71
N ASP A 71 1.31 28.51 -5.71
CA ASP A 71 0.06 27.73 -5.73
C ASP A 71 0.19 26.38 -5.01
N ILE A 72 1.42 25.90 -4.81
CA ILE A 72 1.72 24.67 -4.07
C ILE A 72 2.01 25.02 -2.61
N LYS A 73 1.29 24.38 -1.68
CA LYS A 73 1.54 24.51 -0.26
C LYS A 73 2.80 23.74 0.14
N LYS A 74 3.66 24.36 0.94
CA LYS A 74 4.88 23.76 1.49
C LYS A 74 4.62 23.35 2.94
N GLU A 75 4.79 22.08 3.23
CA GLU A 75 4.35 21.46 4.47
C GLU A 75 5.48 20.74 5.20
N GLY A 76 5.50 20.87 6.53
CA GLY A 76 6.44 20.18 7.39
C GLY A 76 7.83 20.81 7.48
N ALA A 77 8.65 20.27 8.38
CA ALA A 77 9.98 20.81 8.70
C ALA A 77 11.09 20.41 7.70
N ALA A 78 10.76 19.65 6.64
CA ALA A 78 11.76 19.17 5.66
C ALA A 78 12.45 20.30 4.86
N TYR A 79 11.92 21.51 4.92
CA TYR A 79 12.48 22.70 4.27
C TYR A 79 13.52 23.44 5.11
N ASP A 80 13.74 23.05 6.37
CA ASP A 80 14.69 23.71 7.25
C ASP A 80 16.10 23.72 6.65
N LEU A 81 16.58 22.57 6.20
CA LEU A 81 17.91 22.41 5.62
C LEU A 81 18.10 23.26 4.34
N PRO A 82 17.24 23.22 3.31
CA PRO A 82 17.43 24.03 2.14
C PRO A 82 17.29 25.55 2.41
N ILE A 83 16.48 25.97 3.39
CA ILE A 83 16.42 27.38 3.84
C ILE A 83 17.74 27.79 4.50
N ALA A 84 18.30 26.94 5.37
CA ALA A 84 19.57 27.21 6.05
C ALA A 84 20.72 27.32 5.04
N ILE A 85 20.82 26.37 4.10
CA ILE A 85 21.87 26.39 3.06
C ILE A 85 21.70 27.59 2.12
N GLY A 86 20.46 27.92 1.74
CA GLY A 86 20.18 29.13 0.97
C GLY A 86 20.60 30.42 1.69
N THR A 87 20.40 30.49 3.01
CA THR A 87 20.84 31.60 3.85
C THR A 87 22.36 31.71 3.87
N LEU A 88 23.08 30.60 4.08
CA LEU A 88 24.53 30.55 4.08
C LEU A 88 25.11 30.89 2.70
N ALA A 89 24.46 30.49 1.62
CA ALA A 89 24.89 30.83 0.26
C ALA A 89 24.66 32.32 -0.08
N SER A 90 23.57 32.91 0.44
CA SER A 90 23.35 34.36 0.28
C SER A 90 24.38 35.21 1.03
N ASP A 91 24.99 34.64 2.08
CA ASP A 91 26.08 35.22 2.89
C ASP A 91 27.48 34.80 2.43
N GLU A 92 27.56 34.15 1.23
CA GLU A 92 28.80 33.75 0.57
C GLU A 92 29.63 32.66 1.31
N VAL A 93 29.02 31.99 2.31
CA VAL A 93 29.63 30.85 3.01
C VAL A 93 29.66 29.60 2.13
N VAL A 94 28.69 29.48 1.20
CA VAL A 94 28.55 28.37 0.25
C VAL A 94 28.45 28.95 -1.19
N PRO A 95 29.11 28.35 -2.19
CA PRO A 95 28.99 28.79 -3.57
C PRO A 95 27.58 28.64 -4.13
N ALA A 96 26.93 29.74 -4.49
CA ALA A 96 25.52 29.75 -4.94
C ALA A 96 25.31 29.01 -6.29
N ASP A 97 26.31 28.94 -7.16
CA ASP A 97 26.29 28.27 -8.47
C ASP A 97 26.17 26.75 -8.32
N ARG A 98 26.63 26.16 -7.22
CA ARG A 98 26.52 24.72 -6.94
C ARG A 98 25.14 24.30 -6.48
N LEU A 99 24.34 25.20 -5.89
CA LEU A 99 23.03 24.86 -5.35
C LEU A 99 22.05 24.36 -6.40
N SER A 100 22.13 24.88 -7.62
CA SER A 100 21.26 24.48 -8.73
C SER A 100 21.47 23.04 -9.22
N LYS A 101 22.55 22.38 -8.80
CA LYS A 101 22.91 21.03 -9.17
C LYS A 101 22.34 19.95 -8.26
N TYR A 102 21.92 20.34 -7.06
CA TYR A 102 21.48 19.41 -6.02
C TYR A 102 20.06 19.71 -5.55
N MET A 103 19.25 18.67 -5.38
CA MET A 103 18.08 18.77 -4.52
C MET A 103 18.54 18.69 -3.07
N ILE A 104 17.98 19.52 -2.19
CA ILE A 104 18.35 19.56 -0.77
C ILE A 104 17.07 19.49 0.05
N MET A 105 16.97 18.52 0.95
CA MET A 105 15.82 18.34 1.87
C MET A 105 16.30 17.81 3.21
N GLY A 106 15.70 18.29 4.31
CA GLY A 106 15.99 17.78 5.66
C GLY A 106 15.36 18.66 6.73
N GLU A 107 14.94 18.04 7.83
CA GLU A 107 14.55 18.75 9.04
C GLU A 107 15.81 19.02 9.87
N LEU A 108 15.92 20.19 10.51
CA LEU A 108 17.05 20.53 11.36
C LEU A 108 16.70 20.42 12.85
N GLY A 109 17.58 19.80 13.62
CA GLY A 109 17.67 19.98 15.04
C GLY A 109 18.28 21.33 15.40
N LEU A 110 18.06 21.83 16.61
CA LEU A 110 18.65 23.08 17.09
C LEU A 110 20.18 23.03 17.12
N ASP A 111 20.75 21.83 17.28
CA ASP A 111 22.18 21.51 17.28
C ASP A 111 22.80 21.39 15.88
N GLY A 112 22.03 21.63 14.81
CA GLY A 112 22.47 21.44 13.42
C GLY A 112 22.38 20.02 12.90
N SER A 113 21.89 19.06 13.69
CA SER A 113 21.62 17.70 13.25
C SER A 113 20.53 17.65 12.17
N VAL A 114 20.68 16.74 11.19
CA VAL A 114 19.73 16.56 10.10
C VAL A 114 18.87 15.33 10.38
N ARG A 115 17.55 15.53 10.47
CA ARG A 115 16.57 14.52 10.90
C ARG A 115 15.77 13.97 9.74
N LYS A 116 15.27 12.73 9.91
CA LYS A 116 14.48 11.97 8.94
C LYS A 116 13.27 12.76 8.42
N ILE A 117 13.01 12.65 7.11
CA ILE A 117 11.87 13.23 6.41
C ILE A 117 10.95 12.15 5.81
N LYS A 118 9.76 12.55 5.40
CA LYS A 118 8.81 11.70 4.68
C LYS A 118 8.91 11.95 3.18
N GLY A 119 8.65 10.91 2.37
CA GLY A 119 8.57 11.04 0.92
C GLY A 119 9.94 11.20 0.23
N ALA A 120 11.02 10.67 0.80
CA ALA A 120 12.34 10.77 0.18
C ALA A 120 12.41 10.05 -1.18
N LEU A 121 11.72 8.92 -1.36
CA LEU A 121 11.72 8.19 -2.63
C LEU A 121 11.06 8.99 -3.79
N PRO A 122 9.83 9.54 -3.68
CA PRO A 122 9.29 10.38 -4.75
C PRO A 122 10.14 11.63 -5.02
N MET A 123 10.76 12.23 -4.01
CA MET A 123 11.69 13.34 -4.19
C MET A 123 12.95 12.93 -4.98
N ALA A 124 13.51 11.75 -4.70
CA ALA A 124 14.65 11.20 -5.44
C ALA A 124 14.29 10.91 -6.90
N ILE A 125 13.10 10.38 -7.17
CA ILE A 125 12.60 10.18 -8.53
C ILE A 125 12.54 11.50 -9.29
N LEU A 126 11.95 12.54 -8.66
CA LEU A 126 11.90 13.89 -9.23
C LEU A 126 13.31 14.46 -9.50
N ALA A 127 14.25 14.32 -8.55
CA ALA A 127 15.62 14.80 -8.71
C ALA A 127 16.31 14.18 -9.94
N ARG A 128 16.09 12.87 -10.18
CA ARG A 128 16.57 12.18 -11.40
C ARG A 128 15.90 12.71 -12.66
N GLU A 129 14.58 12.94 -12.65
CA GLU A 129 13.82 13.47 -13.81
C GLU A 129 14.25 14.89 -14.18
N LEU A 130 14.63 15.69 -13.18
CA LEU A 130 15.22 17.01 -13.36
C LEU A 130 16.70 16.98 -13.77
N HIS A 131 17.30 15.78 -13.94
CA HIS A 131 18.71 15.59 -14.29
C HIS A 131 19.70 16.28 -13.34
N LEU A 132 19.38 16.33 -12.05
CA LEU A 132 20.26 16.89 -11.04
C LEU A 132 21.49 15.99 -10.81
N GLU A 133 22.63 16.59 -10.42
CA GLU A 133 23.86 15.85 -10.10
C GLU A 133 23.70 14.99 -8.85
N GLY A 134 22.82 15.40 -7.89
CA GLY A 134 22.57 14.63 -6.69
C GLY A 134 21.43 15.13 -5.84
N PHE A 135 21.14 14.32 -4.81
CA PHE A 135 20.16 14.61 -3.77
C PHE A 135 20.83 14.55 -2.40
N ILE A 136 20.81 15.65 -1.66
CA ILE A 136 21.33 15.78 -0.31
C ILE A 136 20.15 15.70 0.66
N LEU A 137 20.18 14.70 1.54
CA LEU A 137 19.08 14.40 2.46
C LEU A 137 19.59 13.73 3.74
N PRO A 138 18.71 13.56 4.77
CA PRO A 138 19.11 12.89 6.01
C PRO A 138 19.63 11.47 5.74
N LYS A 139 20.70 11.06 6.42
CA LYS A 139 21.33 9.74 6.31
C LYS A 139 20.34 8.60 6.54
N GLU A 140 19.37 8.77 7.43
CA GLU A 140 18.32 7.78 7.67
C GLU A 140 17.43 7.50 6.45
N ASN A 141 17.31 8.46 5.52
CA ASN A 141 16.58 8.33 4.26
C ASN A 141 17.47 7.94 3.07
N ALA A 142 18.79 7.96 3.22
CA ALA A 142 19.71 7.76 2.10
C ALA A 142 19.50 6.41 1.39
N SER A 143 19.29 5.33 2.14
CA SER A 143 19.02 4.00 1.58
C SER A 143 17.72 3.96 0.75
N GLU A 144 16.67 4.64 1.22
CA GLU A 144 15.40 4.76 0.52
C GLU A 144 15.53 5.52 -0.81
N ALA A 145 16.27 6.63 -0.82
CA ALA A 145 16.49 7.46 -2.01
C ALA A 145 17.46 6.81 -3.01
N ALA A 146 18.47 6.08 -2.53
CA ALA A 146 19.51 5.45 -3.36
C ALA A 146 19.02 4.27 -4.22
N ILE A 147 17.75 3.85 -4.06
CA ILE A 147 17.07 2.92 -4.98
C ILE A 147 16.99 3.50 -6.40
N VAL A 148 16.94 4.82 -6.50
CA VAL A 148 16.80 5.52 -7.78
C VAL A 148 18.13 5.52 -8.52
N ASN A 149 18.20 4.73 -9.59
CA ASN A 149 19.39 4.65 -10.44
C ASN A 149 19.68 6.00 -11.14
N ASN A 150 20.95 6.25 -11.45
CA ASN A 150 21.43 7.45 -12.13
C ASN A 150 21.21 8.76 -11.33
N LEU A 151 21.20 8.67 -10.01
CA LEU A 151 21.19 9.81 -9.10
C LEU A 151 22.21 9.57 -7.99
N LYS A 152 23.09 10.53 -7.72
CA LYS A 152 23.99 10.48 -6.57
C LYS A 152 23.22 10.90 -5.31
N VAL A 153 23.17 10.04 -4.31
CA VAL A 153 22.44 10.29 -3.05
C VAL A 153 23.45 10.51 -1.93
N TYR A 154 23.40 11.67 -1.31
CA TYR A 154 24.30 12.06 -0.23
C TYR A 154 23.54 12.11 1.10
N GLY A 155 23.72 11.08 1.92
CA GLY A 155 23.16 11.03 3.26
C GLY A 155 24.00 11.83 4.25
N VAL A 156 23.40 12.80 4.94
CA VAL A 156 24.06 13.70 5.89
C VAL A 156 23.41 13.61 7.28
N ASP A 157 24.25 13.70 8.31
CA ASP A 157 23.81 13.71 9.73
C ASP A 157 23.81 15.13 10.31
N HIS A 158 24.54 16.08 9.68
CA HIS A 158 24.74 17.43 10.20
C HIS A 158 24.89 18.46 9.07
N ILE A 159 24.40 19.69 9.29
CA ILE A 159 24.43 20.79 8.30
C ILE A 159 25.87 21.11 7.83
N SER A 160 26.88 20.99 8.70
CA SER A 160 28.29 21.24 8.37
C SER A 160 28.78 20.32 7.25
N GLN A 161 28.32 19.06 7.18
CA GLN A 161 28.68 18.14 6.09
C GLN A 161 28.14 18.61 4.73
N VAL A 162 26.96 19.25 4.71
CA VAL A 162 26.40 19.84 3.50
C VAL A 162 27.25 21.00 3.02
N VAL A 163 27.67 21.88 3.94
CA VAL A 163 28.56 23.02 3.64
C VAL A 163 29.91 22.53 3.09
N GLN A 164 30.54 21.56 3.74
CA GLN A 164 31.81 20.97 3.30
C GLN A 164 31.70 20.31 1.90
N LEU A 165 30.61 19.59 1.64
CA LEU A 165 30.36 18.99 0.33
C LEU A 165 30.22 20.06 -0.75
N LEU A 166 29.43 21.09 -0.49
CA LEU A 166 29.18 22.17 -1.44
C LEU A 166 30.40 23.06 -1.67
N ASN A 167 31.27 23.23 -0.67
CA ASN A 167 32.55 23.94 -0.81
C ASN A 167 33.61 23.08 -1.53
N GLY A 168 33.42 21.75 -1.59
CA GLY A 168 34.41 20.84 -2.15
C GLY A 168 35.58 20.58 -1.19
N GLU A 169 35.41 20.88 0.10
CA GLU A 169 36.45 20.71 1.14
C GLU A 169 36.61 19.24 1.53
N GLN A 170 35.50 18.51 1.61
CA GLN A 170 35.49 17.09 1.97
C GLN A 170 34.59 16.29 1.00
N PRO A 171 35.13 15.33 0.25
CA PRO A 171 34.33 14.48 -0.60
C PRO A 171 33.44 13.58 0.27
N LEU A 172 32.12 13.69 0.09
CA LEU A 172 31.17 12.75 0.68
C LEU A 172 30.92 11.62 -0.33
N GLU A 173 31.06 10.39 0.13
CA GLU A 173 30.77 9.23 -0.73
C GLU A 173 29.25 9.11 -0.93
N PRO A 174 28.76 9.00 -2.17
CA PRO A 174 27.34 8.78 -2.40
C PRO A 174 26.92 7.39 -1.92
N THR A 175 25.73 7.29 -1.34
CA THR A 175 25.11 6.02 -0.98
C THR A 175 24.78 5.24 -2.24
N VAL A 176 25.35 4.05 -2.40
CA VAL A 176 25.12 3.17 -3.56
C VAL A 176 24.38 1.92 -3.11
N ILE A 177 23.30 1.59 -3.80
CA ILE A 177 22.52 0.37 -3.56
C ILE A 177 22.29 -0.34 -4.89
N ASP A 178 22.64 -1.62 -4.93
CA ASP A 178 22.24 -2.48 -6.04
C ASP A 178 20.78 -2.94 -5.82
N THR A 179 19.85 -2.14 -6.35
CA THR A 179 18.40 -2.38 -6.23
C THR A 179 17.98 -3.76 -6.72
N ARG A 180 18.64 -4.31 -7.76
CA ARG A 180 18.31 -5.63 -8.29
C ARG A 180 18.80 -6.75 -7.37
N ALA A 181 20.01 -6.62 -6.84
CA ALA A 181 20.55 -7.60 -5.90
C ALA A 181 19.78 -7.61 -4.57
N GLU A 182 19.43 -6.43 -4.03
CA GLU A 182 18.59 -6.30 -2.84
C GLU A 182 17.19 -6.87 -3.06
N PHE A 183 16.56 -6.59 -4.20
CA PHE A 183 15.26 -7.13 -4.57
C PHE A 183 15.27 -8.66 -4.67
N ALA A 184 16.31 -9.24 -5.27
CA ALA A 184 16.43 -10.70 -5.41
C ALA A 184 16.67 -11.41 -4.06
N LYS A 185 17.48 -10.83 -3.16
CA LYS A 185 17.79 -11.44 -1.86
C LYS A 185 16.62 -11.50 -0.90
N ALA A 186 15.74 -10.51 -0.95
CA ALA A 186 14.68 -10.35 0.05
C ALA A 186 13.38 -11.09 -0.28
N GLN A 187 13.30 -11.79 -1.43
CA GLN A 187 12.15 -12.59 -1.82
C GLN A 187 12.22 -13.97 -1.15
N GLY A 188 11.35 -14.23 -0.18
CA GLY A 188 11.15 -15.59 0.35
C GLY A 188 11.27 -15.78 1.86
N ASN A 189 11.55 -14.74 2.63
CA ASN A 189 11.60 -14.86 4.08
C ASN A 189 10.25 -14.50 4.72
N PHE A 190 9.42 -15.51 4.99
CA PHE A 190 8.10 -15.34 5.60
C PHE A 190 8.10 -15.90 7.03
N PRO A 191 7.53 -15.19 8.01
CA PRO A 191 7.51 -15.63 9.41
C PRO A 191 6.55 -16.80 9.69
N PHE A 192 5.65 -17.11 8.74
CA PHE A 192 4.62 -18.14 8.88
C PHE A 192 4.54 -18.99 7.63
N ASP A 193 4.25 -20.30 7.80
CA ASP A 193 4.11 -21.27 6.72
C ASP A 193 2.75 -22.00 6.81
N PHE A 194 2.17 -22.39 5.67
CA PHE A 194 0.93 -23.17 5.61
C PHE A 194 1.11 -24.62 6.08
N SER A 195 2.33 -25.14 6.14
CA SER A 195 2.62 -26.46 6.72
C SER A 195 2.22 -26.58 8.19
N ASP A 196 2.16 -25.45 8.92
CA ASP A 196 1.67 -25.42 10.30
C ASP A 196 0.14 -25.60 10.40
N VAL A 197 -0.60 -25.42 9.30
CA VAL A 197 -2.07 -25.50 9.27
C VAL A 197 -2.50 -26.94 9.08
N LYS A 198 -3.13 -27.49 10.11
CA LYS A 198 -3.67 -28.88 10.10
C LYS A 198 -5.05 -28.91 9.46
N GLY A 199 -5.30 -29.90 8.62
CA GLY A 199 -6.57 -30.02 7.88
C GLY A 199 -6.86 -28.79 7.02
N GLN A 200 -8.13 -28.41 6.93
CA GLN A 200 -8.62 -27.18 6.24
C GLN A 200 -8.27 -27.12 4.73
N ASP A 201 -8.20 -28.27 4.05
CA ASP A 201 -7.75 -28.32 2.67
C ASP A 201 -8.64 -27.51 1.71
N ASN A 202 -9.96 -27.49 1.97
CA ASN A 202 -10.89 -26.64 1.22
C ASN A 202 -10.57 -25.14 1.37
N VAL A 203 -10.14 -24.70 2.56
CA VAL A 203 -9.79 -23.30 2.82
C VAL A 203 -8.43 -22.98 2.20
N LYS A 204 -7.47 -23.90 2.27
CA LYS A 204 -6.16 -23.77 1.59
C LYS A 204 -6.36 -23.63 0.08
N ARG A 205 -7.21 -24.49 -0.52
CA ARG A 205 -7.55 -24.43 -1.95
C ARG A 205 -8.22 -23.11 -2.31
N ALA A 206 -9.17 -22.61 -1.48
CA ALA A 206 -9.79 -21.32 -1.71
C ALA A 206 -8.77 -20.16 -1.64
N PHE A 207 -7.80 -20.20 -0.72
CA PHE A 207 -6.73 -19.22 -0.66
C PHE A 207 -5.79 -19.30 -1.87
N GLU A 208 -5.47 -20.50 -2.33
CA GLU A 208 -4.69 -20.71 -3.56
C GLU A 208 -5.38 -20.04 -4.76
N VAL A 209 -6.67 -20.30 -4.96
CA VAL A 209 -7.48 -19.67 -6.02
C VAL A 209 -7.53 -18.15 -5.84
N ALA A 210 -7.79 -17.66 -4.62
CA ALA A 210 -7.86 -16.24 -4.33
C ALA A 210 -6.53 -15.53 -4.62
N CYS A 211 -5.40 -16.10 -4.20
CA CYS A 211 -4.06 -15.54 -4.44
C CYS A 211 -3.67 -15.60 -5.93
N ALA A 212 -4.02 -16.68 -6.63
CA ALA A 212 -3.73 -16.84 -8.05
C ALA A 212 -4.47 -15.81 -8.90
N GLY A 213 -5.76 -15.57 -8.61
CA GLY A 213 -6.60 -14.64 -9.36
C GLY A 213 -6.66 -13.21 -8.84
N GLY A 214 -6.14 -12.95 -7.63
CA GLY A 214 -6.31 -11.65 -6.94
C GLY A 214 -7.74 -11.42 -6.47
N HIS A 215 -8.46 -12.49 -6.09
CA HIS A 215 -9.87 -12.46 -5.70
C HIS A 215 -10.07 -12.08 -4.24
N ASN A 216 -11.11 -11.32 -3.96
CA ASN A 216 -11.54 -11.02 -2.59
C ASN A 216 -12.21 -12.24 -1.95
N ILE A 217 -11.92 -12.49 -0.68
CA ILE A 217 -12.40 -13.68 0.04
C ILE A 217 -12.99 -13.34 1.40
N LEU A 218 -14.10 -14.00 1.75
CA LEU A 218 -14.75 -13.95 3.05
C LEU A 218 -14.71 -15.33 3.72
N LEU A 219 -14.16 -15.38 4.92
CA LEU A 219 -14.10 -16.58 5.76
C LEU A 219 -15.21 -16.52 6.82
N ILE A 220 -16.06 -17.54 6.85
CA ILE A 220 -17.16 -17.65 7.79
C ILE A 220 -16.94 -18.88 8.66
N GLY A 221 -16.91 -18.73 9.97
CA GLY A 221 -16.69 -19.88 10.85
C GLY A 221 -16.78 -19.51 12.32
N SER A 222 -16.90 -20.53 13.17
CA SER A 222 -16.97 -20.36 14.62
C SER A 222 -15.72 -19.71 15.21
N PRO A 223 -15.81 -19.08 16.39
CA PRO A 223 -14.63 -18.62 17.11
C PRO A 223 -13.64 -19.77 17.33
N GLY A 224 -12.35 -19.51 17.09
CA GLY A 224 -11.29 -20.52 17.23
C GLY A 224 -11.11 -21.47 16.04
N SER A 225 -11.85 -21.30 14.91
CA SER A 225 -11.66 -22.14 13.71
C SER A 225 -10.39 -21.83 12.88
N GLY A 226 -9.56 -20.90 13.32
CA GLY A 226 -8.27 -20.60 12.67
C GLY A 226 -8.29 -19.53 11.57
N LYS A 227 -9.40 -18.83 11.35
CA LYS A 227 -9.56 -17.82 10.28
C LYS A 227 -8.43 -16.80 10.23
N SER A 228 -8.19 -16.10 11.33
CA SER A 228 -7.15 -15.05 11.42
C SER A 228 -5.73 -15.63 11.35
N MET A 229 -5.53 -16.86 11.84
CA MET A 229 -4.27 -17.57 11.76
C MET A 229 -3.90 -17.91 10.30
N MET A 230 -4.87 -18.38 9.53
CA MET A 230 -4.68 -18.68 8.11
C MET A 230 -4.49 -17.40 7.27
N ALA A 231 -5.28 -16.34 7.55
CA ALA A 231 -5.13 -15.06 6.84
C ALA A 231 -3.73 -14.44 6.99
N LYS A 232 -3.08 -14.57 8.15
CA LYS A 232 -1.71 -14.10 8.39
C LYS A 232 -0.65 -14.82 7.55
N ARG A 233 -0.96 -16.00 7.02
CA ARG A 233 -0.05 -16.79 6.18
C ARG A 233 -0.15 -16.45 4.68
N LEU A 234 -1.17 -15.70 4.26
CA LEU A 234 -1.37 -15.35 2.85
C LEU A 234 -0.15 -14.71 2.16
N PRO A 235 0.62 -13.81 2.81
CA PRO A 235 1.81 -13.27 2.17
C PRO A 235 2.81 -14.33 1.69
N SER A 236 2.85 -15.51 2.33
CA SER A 236 3.78 -16.60 1.97
C SER A 236 3.41 -17.34 0.69
N ILE A 237 2.14 -17.27 0.26
CA ILE A 237 1.65 -17.93 -0.97
C ILE A 237 1.33 -16.95 -2.10
N LEU A 238 1.34 -15.64 -1.84
CA LEU A 238 1.15 -14.63 -2.87
C LEU A 238 2.32 -14.63 -3.87
N PRO A 239 2.07 -14.33 -5.15
CA PRO A 239 3.14 -14.18 -6.13
C PRO A 239 4.07 -13.02 -5.70
N PRO A 240 5.38 -13.09 -6.00
CA PRO A 240 6.31 -12.02 -5.65
C PRO A 240 5.88 -10.70 -6.30
N LEU A 241 6.27 -9.57 -5.69
CA LEU A 241 6.13 -8.27 -6.33
C LEU A 241 7.02 -8.23 -7.58
N SER A 242 6.57 -7.56 -8.63
CA SER A 242 7.46 -7.07 -9.67
C SER A 242 8.24 -5.85 -9.15
N LEU A 243 9.34 -5.48 -9.81
CA LEU A 243 10.09 -4.29 -9.41
C LEU A 243 9.23 -3.01 -9.49
N ALA A 244 8.36 -2.92 -10.48
CA ALA A 244 7.43 -1.79 -10.64
C ALA A 244 6.42 -1.73 -9.47
N GLU A 245 5.78 -2.87 -9.12
CA GLU A 245 4.88 -2.95 -7.97
C GLU A 245 5.61 -2.61 -6.66
N ALA A 246 6.85 -3.09 -6.48
CA ALA A 246 7.66 -2.82 -5.30
C ALA A 246 7.98 -1.33 -5.15
N LEU A 247 8.36 -0.65 -6.25
CA LEU A 247 8.62 0.79 -6.27
C LEU A 247 7.35 1.59 -5.95
N GLU A 248 6.22 1.28 -6.58
CA GLU A 248 4.95 1.96 -6.33
C GLU A 248 4.49 1.79 -4.87
N THR A 249 4.57 0.56 -4.36
CA THR A 249 4.24 0.27 -2.96
C THR A 249 5.17 1.02 -2.00
N THR A 250 6.48 1.04 -2.30
CA THR A 250 7.45 1.76 -1.47
C THR A 250 7.22 3.27 -1.48
N LYS A 251 6.83 3.87 -2.61
CA LYS A 251 6.44 5.30 -2.70
C LYS A 251 5.31 5.63 -1.72
N ILE A 252 4.24 4.81 -1.68
CA ILE A 252 3.11 5.01 -0.76
C ILE A 252 3.58 4.98 0.70
N HIS A 253 4.39 3.99 1.05
CA HIS A 253 4.92 3.83 2.41
C HIS A 253 5.92 4.92 2.80
N SER A 254 6.69 5.44 1.84
CA SER A 254 7.59 6.57 1.98
C SER A 254 6.81 7.84 2.38
N VAL A 255 5.77 8.17 1.60
CA VAL A 255 4.90 9.32 1.86
C VAL A 255 4.16 9.21 3.20
N ALA A 256 3.71 8.00 3.56
CA ALA A 256 3.10 7.76 4.87
C ALA A 256 4.10 7.89 6.03
N GLY A 257 5.40 7.85 5.76
CA GLY A 257 6.46 7.81 6.79
C GLY A 257 6.49 6.48 7.55
N SER A 258 5.97 5.40 6.95
CA SER A 258 5.86 4.08 7.58
C SER A 258 7.04 3.15 7.30
N LEU A 259 8.01 3.59 6.49
CA LEU A 259 9.25 2.84 6.24
C LEU A 259 10.14 2.88 7.48
N LYS A 260 10.67 1.72 7.87
CA LYS A 260 11.69 1.64 8.93
C LYS A 260 13.00 2.24 8.42
N SER A 261 13.78 2.83 9.33
CA SER A 261 15.13 3.32 8.99
C SER A 261 15.97 2.19 8.40
N GLY A 262 16.68 2.47 7.30
CA GLY A 262 17.49 1.50 6.57
C GLY A 262 16.69 0.57 5.63
N THR A 263 15.37 0.69 5.56
CA THR A 263 14.59 -0.03 4.53
C THR A 263 14.84 0.62 3.18
N THR A 264 15.27 -0.19 2.24
CA THR A 264 15.48 0.22 0.85
C THR A 264 14.17 0.12 0.06
N LEU A 265 13.77 -1.08 -0.27
CA LEU A 265 12.60 -1.41 -1.09
C LEU A 265 11.70 -2.39 -0.34
N LEU A 266 10.39 -2.23 -0.43
CA LEU A 266 9.44 -3.24 0.02
C LEU A 266 9.43 -4.38 -1.00
N THR A 267 9.93 -5.54 -0.60
CA THR A 267 10.08 -6.72 -1.46
C THR A 267 9.00 -7.77 -1.23
N THR A 268 8.28 -7.64 -0.11
CA THR A 268 7.14 -8.50 0.24
C THR A 268 5.84 -7.72 0.13
N ARG A 269 4.77 -8.41 -0.30
CA ARG A 269 3.43 -7.80 -0.39
C ARG A 269 2.96 -7.36 1.00
N PRO A 270 2.50 -6.13 1.18
CA PRO A 270 2.02 -5.63 2.46
C PRO A 270 0.85 -6.47 2.99
N TYR A 271 0.84 -6.69 4.30
CA TYR A 271 -0.31 -7.26 5.02
C TYR A 271 -0.77 -6.25 6.06
N ARG A 272 -1.97 -5.70 5.86
CA ARG A 272 -2.57 -4.71 6.76
C ARG A 272 -3.80 -5.31 7.42
N ALA A 273 -3.87 -5.19 8.73
CA ALA A 273 -4.95 -5.77 9.53
C ALA A 273 -5.44 -4.74 10.57
N PRO A 274 -6.18 -3.71 10.15
CA PRO A 274 -6.70 -2.71 11.07
C PRO A 274 -7.76 -3.33 12.00
N HIS A 275 -7.80 -2.85 13.23
CA HIS A 275 -8.83 -3.25 14.19
C HIS A 275 -10.20 -2.69 13.79
N HIS A 276 -11.30 -3.37 14.14
CA HIS A 276 -12.67 -2.96 13.76
C HIS A 276 -13.09 -1.58 14.32
N THR A 277 -12.39 -1.05 15.34
CA THR A 277 -12.60 0.30 15.87
C THR A 277 -11.95 1.42 15.07
N ILE A 278 -11.29 1.09 13.95
CA ILE A 278 -10.62 2.08 13.09
C ILE A 278 -11.58 3.17 12.62
N SER A 279 -11.12 4.42 12.59
CA SER A 279 -11.90 5.52 12.02
C SER A 279 -11.88 5.48 10.48
N GLN A 280 -12.91 6.06 9.85
CA GLN A 280 -12.96 6.19 8.39
C GLN A 280 -11.72 6.89 7.83
N VAL A 281 -11.23 7.95 8.50
CA VAL A 281 -10.04 8.69 8.08
C VAL A 281 -8.78 7.83 8.17
N ALA A 282 -8.64 7.01 9.20
CA ALA A 282 -7.48 6.12 9.31
C ALA A 282 -7.53 4.99 8.26
N LEU A 283 -8.72 4.52 7.89
CA LEU A 283 -8.86 3.47 6.87
C LEU A 283 -8.61 4.00 5.45
N VAL A 284 -9.27 5.08 5.08
CA VAL A 284 -9.24 5.66 3.71
C VAL A 284 -8.03 6.57 3.51
N GLY A 285 -7.64 7.26 4.55
CA GLY A 285 -6.70 8.35 4.51
C GLY A 285 -7.40 9.71 4.68
N GLY A 286 -6.64 10.74 4.89
CA GLY A 286 -7.15 12.08 5.10
C GLY A 286 -6.34 12.84 6.14
N GLY A 287 -7.02 13.71 6.89
CA GLY A 287 -6.41 14.65 7.81
C GLY A 287 -6.42 16.07 7.25
N THR A 288 -5.81 16.99 7.97
CA THR A 288 -5.58 18.38 7.49
C THR A 288 -4.73 18.36 6.22
N TYR A 289 -3.80 17.41 6.17
CA TYR A 289 -2.97 17.05 5.02
C TYR A 289 -3.38 15.66 4.55
N PRO A 290 -3.71 15.49 3.26
CA PRO A 290 -4.09 14.18 2.74
C PRO A 290 -2.93 13.18 2.89
N THR A 291 -3.05 12.26 3.85
CA THR A 291 -2.11 11.14 4.02
C THR A 291 -2.78 9.83 3.63
N PRO A 292 -2.03 8.86 3.07
CA PRO A 292 -2.60 7.55 2.72
C PRO A 292 -3.05 6.81 3.97
N GLY A 293 -4.22 6.15 3.90
CA GLY A 293 -4.76 5.28 4.94
C GLY A 293 -4.36 3.81 4.78
N GLU A 294 -4.93 2.94 5.64
CA GLU A 294 -4.65 1.50 5.64
C GLU A 294 -4.94 0.82 4.30
N ILE A 295 -5.96 1.29 3.57
CA ILE A 295 -6.31 0.78 2.23
C ILE A 295 -5.16 1.03 1.25
N SER A 296 -4.61 2.25 1.21
CA SER A 296 -3.47 2.57 0.34
C SER A 296 -2.17 1.90 0.81
N LEU A 297 -1.98 1.74 2.13
CA LEU A 297 -0.86 0.99 2.70
C LEU A 297 -0.94 -0.52 2.40
N ALA A 298 -2.12 -1.05 2.07
CA ALA A 298 -2.32 -2.42 1.61
C ALA A 298 -2.11 -2.60 0.09
N HIS A 299 -1.78 -1.53 -0.63
CA HIS A 299 -1.60 -1.57 -2.08
C HIS A 299 -0.62 -2.67 -2.51
N ASN A 300 -0.97 -3.42 -3.56
CA ASN A 300 -0.28 -4.61 -4.05
C ASN A 300 -0.13 -5.74 -3.01
N GLY A 301 -0.95 -5.72 -1.96
CA GLY A 301 -0.92 -6.68 -0.87
C GLY A 301 -2.30 -7.11 -0.39
N VAL A 302 -2.43 -7.34 0.91
CA VAL A 302 -3.63 -7.85 1.57
C VAL A 302 -4.14 -6.83 2.59
N LEU A 303 -5.43 -6.53 2.52
CA LEU A 303 -6.17 -5.88 3.60
C LEU A 303 -7.04 -6.93 4.29
N PHE A 304 -6.70 -7.25 5.54
CA PHE A 304 -7.44 -8.21 6.36
C PHE A 304 -8.38 -7.48 7.32
N LEU A 305 -9.67 -7.77 7.24
CA LEU A 305 -10.69 -7.25 8.14
C LEU A 305 -11.27 -8.40 8.97
N ASP A 306 -10.79 -8.52 10.21
CA ASP A 306 -11.31 -9.51 11.15
C ASP A 306 -12.60 -9.01 11.76
N GLU A 307 -13.56 -9.93 12.04
CA GLU A 307 -14.86 -9.59 12.60
C GLU A 307 -15.62 -8.54 11.77
N LEU A 308 -15.72 -8.74 10.46
CA LEU A 308 -16.29 -7.79 9.51
C LEU A 308 -17.61 -7.12 9.96
N PRO A 309 -18.62 -7.81 10.57
CA PRO A 309 -19.84 -7.16 11.03
C PRO A 309 -19.68 -6.24 12.25
N GLU A 310 -18.49 -6.20 12.89
CA GLU A 310 -18.23 -5.32 14.03
C GLU A 310 -17.65 -3.95 13.60
N PHE A 311 -17.23 -3.82 12.35
CA PHE A 311 -16.85 -2.52 11.79
C PHE A 311 -18.06 -1.59 11.68
N ASN A 312 -17.82 -0.30 11.90
CA ASN A 312 -18.85 0.71 11.65
C ASN A 312 -19.30 0.66 10.19
N ARG A 313 -20.62 0.69 9.96
CA ARG A 313 -21.21 0.60 8.61
C ARG A 313 -20.65 1.65 7.65
N ASN A 314 -20.43 2.88 8.09
CA ASN A 314 -19.87 3.95 7.26
C ASN A 314 -18.44 3.63 6.84
N VAL A 315 -17.66 2.94 7.70
CA VAL A 315 -16.29 2.50 7.39
C VAL A 315 -16.30 1.40 6.32
N LEU A 316 -17.29 0.50 6.34
CA LEU A 316 -17.42 -0.54 5.32
C LEU A 316 -17.90 0.03 3.97
N GLU A 317 -18.82 1.00 3.99
CA GLU A 317 -19.36 1.58 2.74
C GLU A 317 -18.31 2.32 1.91
N VAL A 318 -17.34 2.99 2.55
CA VAL A 318 -16.28 3.69 1.81
C VAL A 318 -15.31 2.76 1.10
N MET A 319 -15.28 1.47 1.45
CA MET A 319 -14.45 0.47 0.76
C MET A 319 -14.99 0.09 -0.63
N ARG A 320 -16.24 0.42 -0.93
CA ARG A 320 -16.88 0.02 -2.20
C ARG A 320 -16.16 0.59 -3.41
N GLN A 321 -15.75 1.86 -3.34
CA GLN A 321 -15.04 2.52 -4.42
C GLN A 321 -13.65 1.91 -4.65
N PRO A 322 -12.75 1.81 -3.67
CA PRO A 322 -11.42 1.24 -3.90
C PRO A 322 -11.43 -0.24 -4.33
N LEU A 323 -12.46 -1.00 -3.97
CA LEU A 323 -12.60 -2.39 -4.44
C LEU A 323 -12.97 -2.47 -5.94
N GLU A 324 -13.59 -1.43 -6.51
CA GLU A 324 -13.88 -1.34 -7.96
C GLU A 324 -12.79 -0.61 -8.71
N ASP A 325 -12.48 0.63 -8.29
CA ASP A 325 -11.63 1.57 -9.03
C ASP A 325 -10.13 1.35 -8.76
N ARG A 326 -9.78 0.56 -7.71
CA ARG A 326 -8.40 0.29 -7.25
C ARG A 326 -7.60 1.55 -6.93
N GLN A 327 -8.29 2.60 -6.59
CA GLN A 327 -7.76 3.90 -6.21
C GLN A 327 -8.69 4.59 -5.24
N ILE A 328 -8.14 5.51 -4.46
CA ILE A 328 -8.88 6.35 -3.52
C ILE A 328 -8.62 7.80 -3.85
N THR A 329 -9.70 8.57 -3.99
CA THR A 329 -9.62 10.03 -4.10
C THR A 329 -9.92 10.64 -2.76
N ILE A 330 -8.94 11.33 -2.16
CA ILE A 330 -9.12 12.13 -0.96
C ILE A 330 -9.33 13.58 -1.37
N SER A 331 -10.59 14.02 -1.36
CA SER A 331 -10.96 15.38 -1.71
C SER A 331 -11.14 16.23 -0.45
N ARG A 332 -10.54 17.43 -0.44
CA ARG A 332 -10.70 18.49 0.55
C ARG A 332 -10.96 19.81 -0.17
N ALA A 333 -11.44 20.81 0.53
CA ALA A 333 -11.84 22.09 -0.07
C ALA A 333 -10.78 22.74 -1.00
N LYS A 334 -9.49 22.45 -0.76
CA LYS A 334 -8.36 23.00 -1.53
C LYS A 334 -7.54 21.97 -2.30
N TYR A 335 -7.74 20.68 -2.06
CA TYR A 335 -6.90 19.60 -2.63
C TYR A 335 -7.74 18.38 -2.98
N SER A 336 -7.42 17.78 -4.10
CA SER A 336 -7.87 16.43 -4.45
C SER A 336 -6.64 15.59 -4.76
N THR A 337 -6.45 14.53 -4.01
CA THR A 337 -5.28 13.67 -4.12
C THR A 337 -5.73 12.24 -4.39
N LEU A 338 -5.12 11.62 -5.38
CA LEU A 338 -5.37 10.23 -5.76
C LEU A 338 -4.28 9.33 -5.14
N TYR A 339 -4.71 8.25 -4.49
CA TYR A 339 -3.83 7.21 -3.99
C TYR A 339 -4.16 5.87 -4.62
N PRO A 340 -3.17 5.10 -5.09
CA PRO A 340 -3.37 3.72 -5.51
C PRO A 340 -3.90 2.86 -4.36
N ALA A 341 -4.81 1.93 -4.68
CA ALA A 341 -5.49 1.08 -3.71
C ALA A 341 -5.82 -0.31 -4.29
N SER A 342 -4.90 -0.88 -5.08
CA SER A 342 -5.05 -2.24 -5.61
C SER A 342 -4.62 -3.26 -4.56
N PHE A 343 -5.58 -3.76 -3.79
CA PHE A 343 -5.35 -4.74 -2.73
C PHE A 343 -6.30 -5.93 -2.88
N MET A 344 -5.96 -7.04 -2.26
CA MET A 344 -6.83 -8.20 -2.07
C MET A 344 -7.52 -8.06 -0.71
N LEU A 345 -8.86 -7.99 -0.71
CA LEU A 345 -9.64 -7.98 0.52
C LEU A 345 -9.77 -9.42 1.05
N VAL A 346 -9.32 -9.62 2.27
CA VAL A 346 -9.59 -10.83 3.05
C VAL A 346 -10.42 -10.41 4.25
N ALA A 347 -11.61 -10.96 4.39
CA ALA A 347 -12.47 -10.66 5.52
C ALA A 347 -12.77 -11.93 6.31
N SER A 348 -13.03 -11.79 7.60
CA SER A 348 -13.53 -12.88 8.43
C SER A 348 -14.76 -12.47 9.20
N MET A 349 -15.64 -13.42 9.45
CA MET A 349 -16.81 -13.22 10.31
C MET A 349 -17.24 -14.51 11.00
N ASN A 350 -18.01 -14.36 12.07
CA ASN A 350 -18.73 -15.46 12.66
C ASN A 350 -20.08 -15.65 11.94
N PRO A 351 -20.68 -16.86 11.96
CA PRO A 351 -21.95 -17.11 11.27
C PRO A 351 -23.15 -16.44 11.95
N CYS A 352 -23.01 -16.02 13.22
CA CYS A 352 -24.03 -15.35 14.01
C CYS A 352 -23.39 -14.65 15.21
N PRO A 353 -24.12 -13.83 16.01
CA PRO A 353 -23.56 -13.16 17.18
C PRO A 353 -22.93 -14.09 18.22
N CYS A 354 -23.50 -15.27 18.48
CA CYS A 354 -22.89 -16.25 19.40
C CYS A 354 -21.75 -17.07 18.76
N GLY A 355 -21.64 -17.06 17.42
CA GLY A 355 -20.59 -17.75 16.66
C GLY A 355 -20.84 -19.23 16.37
N TYR A 356 -21.97 -19.82 16.80
CA TYR A 356 -22.17 -21.27 16.73
C TYR A 356 -23.30 -21.72 15.79
N TYR A 357 -23.81 -20.86 14.91
CA TYR A 357 -24.78 -21.28 13.89
C TYR A 357 -24.12 -22.21 12.90
N GLY A 358 -24.72 -23.41 12.71
CA GLY A 358 -24.12 -24.48 11.87
C GLY A 358 -22.97 -25.26 12.52
N HIS A 359 -22.64 -25.01 13.79
CA HIS A 359 -21.55 -25.73 14.46
C HIS A 359 -21.97 -27.18 14.79
N PRO A 360 -21.13 -28.20 14.47
CA PRO A 360 -21.52 -29.61 14.61
C PRO A 360 -21.81 -30.07 16.06
N SER A 361 -21.15 -29.46 17.07
CA SER A 361 -21.24 -29.91 18.46
C SER A 361 -21.77 -28.87 19.44
N LYS A 362 -21.91 -27.59 19.05
CA LYS A 362 -22.37 -26.51 19.92
C LYS A 362 -23.66 -25.89 19.38
N PRO A 363 -24.79 -25.87 20.12
CA PRO A 363 -26.01 -25.28 19.62
C PRO A 363 -25.93 -23.75 19.55
N CYS A 364 -26.50 -23.18 18.49
CA CYS A 364 -26.69 -21.74 18.38
C CYS A 364 -27.87 -21.28 19.27
N VAL A 365 -27.63 -20.23 20.06
CA VAL A 365 -28.65 -19.63 20.95
C VAL A 365 -29.31 -18.38 20.37
N CYS A 366 -28.90 -17.95 19.18
CA CYS A 366 -29.41 -16.74 18.53
C CYS A 366 -30.77 -16.97 17.87
N SER A 367 -31.71 -16.06 18.10
CA SER A 367 -32.98 -16.05 17.37
C SER A 367 -32.75 -15.75 15.87
N PRO A 368 -33.70 -16.13 14.98
CA PRO A 368 -33.60 -15.76 13.56
C PRO A 368 -33.42 -14.25 13.34
N TYR A 369 -34.16 -13.43 14.09
CA TYR A 369 -34.04 -11.95 14.04
C TYR A 369 -32.64 -11.45 14.41
N GLN A 370 -32.02 -12.01 15.47
CA GLN A 370 -30.65 -11.63 15.85
C GLN A 370 -29.62 -11.99 14.76
N ARG A 371 -29.78 -13.16 14.14
CA ARG A 371 -28.90 -13.57 13.03
C ARG A 371 -29.05 -12.64 11.83
N GLN A 372 -30.29 -12.35 11.43
CA GLN A 372 -30.58 -11.43 10.34
C GLN A 372 -30.02 -10.03 10.60
N HIS A 373 -30.25 -9.49 11.79
CA HIS A 373 -29.73 -8.18 12.17
C HIS A 373 -28.19 -8.15 12.14
N TYR A 374 -27.53 -9.21 12.58
CA TYR A 374 -26.06 -9.34 12.52
C TYR A 374 -25.54 -9.33 11.08
N LEU A 375 -26.15 -10.11 10.20
CA LEU A 375 -25.77 -10.19 8.80
C LEU A 375 -26.07 -8.88 8.02
N SER A 376 -27.16 -8.20 8.36
CA SER A 376 -27.56 -6.93 7.73
C SER A 376 -26.60 -5.75 8.00
N LYS A 377 -25.66 -5.90 8.95
CA LYS A 377 -24.58 -4.93 9.15
C LYS A 377 -23.67 -4.82 7.92
N ILE A 378 -23.53 -5.92 7.15
CA ILE A 378 -22.79 -5.94 5.89
C ILE A 378 -23.77 -5.67 4.76
N SER A 379 -23.50 -4.63 3.95
CA SER A 379 -24.41 -4.31 2.84
C SER A 379 -24.27 -5.32 1.69
N GLY A 380 -25.38 -5.59 1.00
CA GLY A 380 -25.39 -6.43 -0.20
C GLY A 380 -24.36 -5.98 -1.24
N PRO A 381 -24.27 -4.67 -1.58
CA PRO A 381 -23.28 -4.16 -2.52
C PRO A 381 -21.80 -4.41 -2.11
N LEU A 382 -21.48 -4.52 -0.82
CA LEU A 382 -20.15 -4.91 -0.37
C LEU A 382 -19.91 -6.41 -0.55
N LEU A 383 -20.89 -7.25 -0.19
CA LEU A 383 -20.85 -8.70 -0.41
C LEU A 383 -20.73 -9.06 -1.90
N ASP A 384 -21.41 -8.31 -2.75
CA ASP A 384 -21.29 -8.45 -4.21
C ASP A 384 -19.85 -8.24 -4.73
N ARG A 385 -18.96 -7.60 -3.94
CA ARG A 385 -17.56 -7.36 -4.30
C ARG A 385 -16.60 -8.41 -3.74
N ILE A 386 -17.13 -9.39 -3.02
CA ILE A 386 -16.36 -10.53 -2.52
C ILE A 386 -16.60 -11.71 -3.45
N ASP A 387 -15.52 -12.23 -4.04
CA ASP A 387 -15.58 -13.26 -5.06
C ASP A 387 -15.77 -14.66 -4.47
N LEU A 388 -15.05 -14.98 -3.38
CA LEU A 388 -15.10 -16.27 -2.70
C LEU A 388 -15.66 -16.11 -1.28
N GLN A 389 -16.55 -17.04 -0.89
CA GLN A 389 -17.17 -17.11 0.42
C GLN A 389 -17.02 -18.53 0.93
N ILE A 390 -16.26 -18.70 2.01
CA ILE A 390 -15.84 -20.03 2.47
C ILE A 390 -16.26 -20.25 3.91
N GLU A 391 -16.88 -21.40 4.17
CA GLU A 391 -17.12 -21.89 5.52
C GLU A 391 -15.89 -22.59 6.08
N VAL A 392 -15.39 -22.08 7.21
CA VAL A 392 -14.25 -22.63 7.94
C VAL A 392 -14.79 -23.50 9.08
N GLN A 393 -14.72 -24.80 8.90
CA GLN A 393 -15.15 -25.77 9.91
C GLN A 393 -14.12 -25.86 11.04
N PRO A 394 -14.53 -26.20 12.28
CA PRO A 394 -13.59 -26.51 13.35
C PRO A 394 -12.75 -27.75 12.98
N VAL A 395 -11.46 -27.72 13.27
CA VAL A 395 -10.55 -28.84 13.05
C VAL A 395 -10.85 -29.94 14.08
N ASN A 396 -10.92 -31.20 13.64
CA ASN A 396 -11.15 -32.34 14.51
C ASN A 396 -9.91 -32.64 15.36
N PHE A 397 -10.12 -33.32 16.52
CA PHE A 397 -9.01 -33.68 17.40
C PHE A 397 -7.97 -34.56 16.72
N GLU A 398 -8.40 -35.49 15.87
CA GLU A 398 -7.53 -36.40 15.11
C GLU A 398 -6.62 -35.63 14.15
N GLU A 399 -7.16 -34.64 13.42
CA GLU A 399 -6.39 -33.76 12.54
C GLU A 399 -5.40 -32.87 13.33
N LEU A 400 -5.79 -32.39 14.52
CA LEU A 400 -4.90 -31.61 15.38
C LEU A 400 -3.77 -32.46 15.98
N ALA A 401 -4.04 -33.72 16.28
CA ALA A 401 -3.07 -34.66 16.83
C ALA A 401 -2.11 -35.25 15.78
N ASP A 402 -2.46 -35.12 14.50
CA ASP A 402 -1.62 -35.59 13.40
C ASP A 402 -0.29 -34.77 13.37
N LYS A 403 0.83 -35.49 13.42
CA LYS A 403 2.18 -34.92 13.40
C LYS A 403 2.69 -34.65 11.98
N THR A 404 2.00 -35.14 10.95
CA THR A 404 2.40 -34.92 9.54
C THR A 404 2.29 -33.43 9.23
N PRO A 405 3.34 -32.77 8.69
CA PRO A 405 3.24 -31.39 8.24
C PRO A 405 2.17 -31.26 7.15
N GLY A 406 1.42 -30.17 7.16
CA GLY A 406 0.55 -29.81 6.06
C GLY A 406 1.34 -29.46 4.77
N GLU A 407 0.65 -29.14 3.70
CA GLU A 407 1.29 -28.67 2.47
C GLU A 407 2.05 -27.35 2.74
N SER A 408 3.30 -27.24 2.25
CA SER A 408 4.14 -26.07 2.46
C SER A 408 3.65 -24.86 1.66
N SER A 409 3.87 -23.67 2.20
CA SER A 409 3.61 -22.40 1.49
C SER A 409 4.33 -22.34 0.15
N GLU A 410 5.53 -22.87 0.05
CA GLU A 410 6.31 -22.85 -1.18
C GLU A 410 5.64 -23.69 -2.29
N SER A 411 5.11 -24.88 -1.97
CA SER A 411 4.38 -25.71 -2.94
C SER A 411 3.16 -24.98 -3.50
N ILE A 412 2.33 -24.40 -2.63
CA ILE A 412 1.16 -23.61 -3.03
C ILE A 412 1.60 -22.38 -3.86
N ARG A 413 2.63 -21.67 -3.41
CA ARG A 413 3.16 -20.47 -4.06
C ARG A 413 3.62 -20.75 -5.48
N GLN A 414 4.27 -21.89 -5.74
CA GLN A 414 4.73 -22.25 -7.08
C GLN A 414 3.55 -22.42 -8.05
N ARG A 415 2.46 -23.07 -7.64
CA ARG A 415 1.24 -23.18 -8.46
C ARG A 415 0.60 -21.80 -8.72
N VAL A 416 0.55 -20.95 -7.70
CA VAL A 416 0.07 -19.57 -7.81
C VAL A 416 0.92 -18.75 -8.81
N ILE A 417 2.25 -18.88 -8.76
CA ILE A 417 3.16 -18.21 -9.69
C ILE A 417 2.94 -18.68 -11.13
N GLN A 418 2.77 -19.98 -11.34
CA GLN A 418 2.50 -20.55 -12.67
C GLN A 418 1.19 -20.03 -13.26
N ALA A 419 0.11 -20.04 -12.47
CA ALA A 419 -1.17 -19.49 -12.90
C ALA A 419 -1.08 -17.97 -13.19
N ARG A 420 -0.33 -17.22 -12.37
CA ARG A 420 -0.12 -15.78 -12.58
C ARG A 420 0.72 -15.50 -13.84
N ALA A 421 1.68 -16.37 -14.18
CA ALA A 421 2.45 -16.25 -15.43
C ALA A 421 1.55 -16.35 -16.66
N LEU A 422 0.56 -17.27 -16.66
CA LEU A 422 -0.44 -17.36 -17.74
C LEU A 422 -1.29 -16.09 -17.86
N GLN A 423 -1.69 -15.51 -16.72
CA GLN A 423 -2.43 -14.25 -16.69
C GLN A 423 -1.59 -13.07 -17.19
N ASN A 424 -0.32 -12.98 -16.80
CA ASN A 424 0.58 -11.94 -17.28
C ASN A 424 0.78 -12.02 -18.81
N MET A 425 0.90 -13.21 -19.39
CA MET A 425 0.95 -13.39 -20.84
C MET A 425 -0.37 -12.96 -21.50
N ARG A 426 -1.50 -13.31 -20.90
CA ARG A 426 -2.85 -12.96 -21.40
C ARG A 426 -3.07 -11.45 -21.44
N PHE A 427 -2.61 -10.74 -20.43
CA PHE A 427 -2.89 -9.31 -20.23
C PHE A 427 -1.72 -8.38 -20.60
N GLN A 428 -0.64 -8.90 -21.19
CA GLN A 428 0.58 -8.13 -21.50
C GLN A 428 0.33 -6.85 -22.31
N ASN A 429 -0.73 -6.84 -23.15
CA ASN A 429 -1.11 -5.70 -23.99
C ASN A 429 -2.29 -4.89 -23.42
N THR A 430 -2.68 -5.14 -22.17
CA THR A 430 -3.83 -4.47 -21.54
C THR A 430 -3.37 -3.71 -20.30
N PRO A 431 -3.11 -2.39 -20.43
CA PRO A 431 -2.66 -1.59 -19.30
C PRO A 431 -3.62 -1.65 -18.10
N GLY A 432 -3.08 -1.77 -16.90
CA GLY A 432 -3.85 -1.74 -15.66
C GLY A 432 -4.55 -3.06 -15.28
N ILE A 433 -4.42 -4.13 -16.08
CA ILE A 433 -4.96 -5.45 -15.77
C ILE A 433 -3.82 -6.44 -15.58
N HIS A 434 -3.72 -7.02 -14.38
CA HIS A 434 -2.63 -7.91 -13.97
C HIS A 434 -3.10 -9.28 -13.49
N CYS A 435 -4.43 -9.48 -13.30
CA CYS A 435 -4.99 -10.73 -12.82
C CYS A 435 -6.45 -10.89 -13.24
N ASN A 436 -6.96 -12.14 -13.12
CA ASN A 436 -8.32 -12.47 -13.59
C ASN A 436 -9.43 -11.71 -12.84
N ALA A 437 -9.25 -11.39 -11.55
CA ALA A 437 -10.23 -10.57 -10.81
C ALA A 437 -10.45 -9.18 -11.44
N GLN A 438 -9.50 -8.71 -12.25
CA GLN A 438 -9.55 -7.39 -12.90
C GLN A 438 -10.19 -7.41 -14.29
N MET A 439 -10.49 -8.59 -14.85
CA MET A 439 -11.10 -8.69 -16.17
C MET A 439 -12.40 -7.87 -16.26
N THR A 440 -12.57 -7.18 -17.37
CA THR A 440 -13.84 -6.54 -17.75
C THR A 440 -14.82 -7.57 -18.32
N THR A 441 -16.12 -7.23 -18.41
CA THR A 441 -17.13 -8.12 -19.01
C THR A 441 -16.77 -8.51 -20.46
N ALA A 442 -16.20 -7.62 -21.25
CA ALA A 442 -15.74 -7.94 -22.60
C ALA A 442 -14.63 -9.01 -22.61
N MET A 443 -13.72 -8.94 -21.64
CA MET A 443 -12.64 -9.93 -21.50
C MET A 443 -13.15 -11.29 -21.00
N LEU A 444 -14.24 -11.32 -20.22
CA LEU A 444 -14.87 -12.57 -19.79
C LEU A 444 -15.38 -13.37 -20.99
N HIS A 445 -16.03 -12.72 -21.96
CA HIS A 445 -16.45 -13.37 -23.20
C HIS A 445 -15.27 -13.92 -24.02
N GLN A 446 -14.11 -13.26 -23.96
CA GLN A 446 -12.92 -13.69 -24.70
C GLN A 446 -12.16 -14.84 -24.03
N TRP A 447 -12.04 -14.81 -22.68
CA TRP A 447 -11.08 -15.65 -21.95
C TRP A 447 -11.71 -16.62 -20.95
N ALA A 448 -12.97 -16.42 -20.57
CA ALA A 448 -13.64 -17.18 -19.52
C ALA A 448 -14.94 -17.82 -19.97
N GLU A 449 -15.17 -17.96 -21.30
CA GLU A 449 -16.33 -18.64 -21.82
C GLU A 449 -16.27 -20.14 -21.49
N PRO A 450 -17.31 -20.70 -20.80
CA PRO A 450 -17.35 -22.10 -20.43
C PRO A 450 -17.70 -22.99 -21.65
N ASP A 451 -17.39 -24.28 -21.54
CA ASP A 451 -17.93 -25.29 -22.43
C ASP A 451 -19.47 -25.40 -22.30
N SER A 452 -20.13 -26.13 -23.21
CA SER A 452 -21.59 -26.25 -23.25
C SER A 452 -22.19 -26.81 -21.94
N GLU A 453 -21.51 -27.75 -21.30
CA GLU A 453 -21.91 -28.34 -20.02
C GLU A 453 -21.77 -27.30 -18.88
N GLY A 454 -20.68 -26.53 -18.88
CA GLY A 454 -20.44 -25.45 -17.93
C GLY A 454 -21.48 -24.33 -18.04
N VAL A 455 -21.91 -23.98 -19.26
CA VAL A 455 -22.99 -23.01 -19.50
C VAL A 455 -24.31 -23.50 -18.89
N GLU A 456 -24.64 -24.77 -19.05
CA GLU A 456 -25.87 -25.35 -18.49
C GLU A 456 -25.82 -25.39 -16.95
N LEU A 457 -24.69 -25.79 -16.36
CA LEU A 457 -24.49 -25.75 -14.91
C LEU A 457 -24.63 -24.33 -14.35
N LEU A 458 -24.04 -23.35 -15.03
CA LEU A 458 -24.09 -21.96 -14.60
C LEU A 458 -25.52 -21.40 -14.69
N ARG A 459 -26.27 -21.72 -15.76
CA ARG A 459 -27.68 -21.35 -15.90
C ARG A 459 -28.52 -21.90 -14.74
N ASN A 460 -28.38 -23.21 -14.49
CA ASN A 460 -29.10 -23.87 -13.40
C ASN A 460 -28.79 -23.29 -12.02
N ALA A 461 -27.51 -22.90 -11.78
CA ALA A 461 -27.11 -22.27 -10.53
C ALA A 461 -27.73 -20.88 -10.36
N ILE A 462 -27.72 -20.05 -11.41
CA ILE A 462 -28.29 -18.71 -11.40
C ILE A 462 -29.78 -18.76 -11.11
N GLU A 463 -30.52 -19.63 -11.80
CA GLU A 463 -31.97 -19.77 -11.62
C GLU A 463 -32.34 -20.29 -10.23
N ARG A 464 -31.64 -21.34 -9.75
CA ARG A 464 -31.94 -21.95 -8.43
C ARG A 464 -31.55 -21.07 -7.25
N MET A 465 -30.45 -20.32 -7.37
CA MET A 465 -29.91 -19.50 -6.28
C MET A 465 -30.28 -18.02 -6.42
N ASN A 466 -31.10 -17.67 -7.44
CA ASN A 466 -31.52 -16.29 -7.74
C ASN A 466 -30.35 -15.29 -7.72
N MET A 467 -29.25 -15.65 -8.40
CA MET A 467 -28.02 -14.88 -8.39
C MET A 467 -28.10 -13.63 -9.29
N SER A 468 -27.40 -12.58 -8.89
CA SER A 468 -27.28 -11.35 -9.68
C SER A 468 -26.36 -11.52 -10.90
N ALA A 469 -26.47 -10.64 -11.91
CA ALA A 469 -25.56 -10.58 -13.05
C ALA A 469 -24.08 -10.39 -12.59
N ARG A 470 -23.86 -9.69 -11.47
CA ARG A 470 -22.51 -9.53 -10.90
C ARG A 470 -21.96 -10.86 -10.37
N ALA A 471 -22.80 -11.70 -9.78
CA ALA A 471 -22.39 -13.03 -9.32
C ALA A 471 -21.98 -13.92 -10.50
N TYR A 472 -22.68 -13.81 -11.64
CA TYR A 472 -22.31 -14.48 -12.90
C TYR A 472 -20.87 -14.13 -13.32
N ASP A 473 -20.57 -12.83 -13.46
CA ASP A 473 -19.24 -12.37 -13.87
C ASP A 473 -18.14 -12.86 -12.90
N ARG A 474 -18.44 -12.89 -11.59
CA ARG A 474 -17.48 -13.36 -10.57
C ARG A 474 -17.22 -14.85 -10.66
N ILE A 475 -18.26 -15.66 -10.84
CA ILE A 475 -18.09 -17.10 -11.04
C ILE A 475 -17.18 -17.37 -12.25
N LEU A 476 -17.36 -16.64 -13.35
CA LEU A 476 -16.52 -16.79 -14.54
C LEU A 476 -15.06 -16.39 -14.26
N LYS A 477 -14.81 -15.30 -13.53
CA LYS A 477 -13.45 -14.87 -13.14
C LYS A 477 -12.75 -15.92 -12.29
N VAL A 478 -13.47 -16.48 -11.31
CA VAL A 478 -12.97 -17.54 -10.41
C VAL A 478 -12.73 -18.84 -11.20
N ALA A 479 -13.67 -19.25 -12.05
CA ALA A 479 -13.54 -20.44 -12.89
C ALA A 479 -12.35 -20.34 -13.85
N ARG A 480 -12.12 -19.14 -14.46
CA ARG A 480 -10.91 -18.94 -15.28
C ARG A 480 -9.63 -19.08 -14.45
N THR A 481 -9.63 -18.63 -13.20
CA THR A 481 -8.47 -18.75 -12.31
C THR A 481 -8.21 -20.22 -11.94
N ILE A 482 -9.27 -21.01 -11.67
CA ILE A 482 -9.16 -22.44 -11.40
C ILE A 482 -8.59 -23.15 -12.63
N ALA A 483 -9.09 -22.81 -13.83
CA ALA A 483 -8.57 -23.36 -15.08
C ALA A 483 -7.09 -22.99 -15.33
N ASP A 484 -6.65 -21.76 -14.94
CA ASP A 484 -5.24 -21.35 -15.02
C ASP A 484 -4.36 -22.16 -14.05
N LEU A 485 -4.85 -22.48 -12.84
CA LEU A 485 -4.16 -23.33 -11.87
C LEU A 485 -3.99 -24.77 -12.37
N GLU A 486 -4.92 -25.25 -13.20
CA GLU A 486 -4.85 -26.55 -13.86
C GLU A 486 -4.15 -26.50 -15.24
N ALA A 487 -3.59 -25.36 -15.62
CA ALA A 487 -3.01 -25.09 -16.95
C ALA A 487 -3.98 -25.43 -18.10
N SER A 488 -5.29 -25.34 -17.87
CA SER A 488 -6.33 -25.61 -18.87
C SER A 488 -6.53 -24.39 -19.78
N VAL A 489 -6.56 -24.62 -21.09
CA VAL A 489 -6.82 -23.55 -22.07
C VAL A 489 -8.27 -23.08 -22.00
N SER A 490 -9.23 -24.01 -21.84
CA SER A 490 -10.67 -23.72 -21.77
C SER A 490 -11.20 -23.79 -20.35
N VAL A 491 -12.27 -23.08 -20.07
CA VAL A 491 -13.04 -23.21 -18.83
C VAL A 491 -14.02 -24.38 -18.98
N ARG A 492 -13.88 -25.43 -18.17
CA ARG A 492 -14.70 -26.63 -18.19
C ARG A 492 -15.79 -26.61 -17.13
N ALA A 493 -16.77 -27.50 -17.25
CA ALA A 493 -17.83 -27.70 -16.26
C ALA A 493 -17.32 -27.91 -14.83
N SER A 494 -16.19 -28.64 -14.64
CA SER A 494 -15.55 -28.84 -13.34
C SER A 494 -15.11 -27.53 -12.68
N HIS A 495 -14.53 -26.60 -13.46
CA HIS A 495 -14.08 -25.30 -12.97
C HIS A 495 -15.26 -24.41 -12.55
N ILE A 496 -16.37 -24.49 -13.30
CA ILE A 496 -17.62 -23.80 -12.97
C ILE A 496 -18.21 -24.35 -11.68
N MET A 497 -18.23 -25.68 -11.52
CA MET A 497 -18.75 -26.35 -10.32
C MET A 497 -17.96 -25.93 -9.06
N GLU A 498 -16.63 -25.95 -9.12
CA GLU A 498 -15.77 -25.47 -8.03
C GLU A 498 -16.03 -23.99 -7.71
N ALA A 499 -16.12 -23.12 -8.74
CA ALA A 499 -16.37 -21.69 -8.57
C ALA A 499 -17.74 -21.39 -7.93
N ILE A 500 -18.80 -22.12 -8.31
CA ILE A 500 -20.13 -22.05 -7.68
C ILE A 500 -20.04 -22.48 -6.21
N GLY A 501 -19.19 -23.49 -5.92
CA GLY A 501 -18.94 -23.97 -4.56
C GLY A 501 -18.47 -22.87 -3.61
N TYR A 502 -17.78 -21.87 -4.10
CA TYR A 502 -17.27 -20.72 -3.35
C TYR A 502 -18.30 -19.59 -3.13
N ARG A 503 -19.58 -19.81 -3.44
CA ARG A 503 -20.68 -18.85 -3.26
C ARG A 503 -21.66 -19.34 -2.19
N SER A 504 -21.16 -19.73 -1.02
CA SER A 504 -21.96 -20.39 0.04
C SER A 504 -23.09 -19.52 0.60
N LEU A 505 -22.88 -18.20 0.69
CA LEU A 505 -23.89 -17.27 1.21
C LEU A 505 -25.04 -17.03 0.22
N ASP A 506 -24.82 -17.20 -1.08
CA ASP A 506 -25.85 -17.02 -2.11
C ASP A 506 -26.83 -18.20 -2.14
N ARG A 507 -26.53 -19.32 -1.44
CA ARG A 507 -27.36 -20.55 -1.37
C ARG A 507 -28.63 -20.42 -0.52
N GLY A 508 -29.13 -19.22 -0.29
CA GLY A 508 -30.46 -19.02 0.28
C GLY A 508 -30.62 -19.23 1.79
N ASN A 509 -29.63 -19.79 2.48
CA ASN A 509 -29.74 -20.13 3.90
C ASN A 509 -29.22 -19.06 4.87
N TYR A 510 -28.44 -18.09 4.40
CA TYR A 510 -27.84 -17.05 5.25
C TYR A 510 -28.51 -15.68 5.09
N PHE A 511 -28.97 -15.30 3.87
CA PHE A 511 -29.49 -13.96 3.57
C PHE A 511 -30.91 -13.94 2.99
N THR A 512 -31.49 -15.07 2.60
CA THR A 512 -32.90 -15.16 2.16
C THR A 512 -33.82 -15.47 3.33
N PHE A 513 -34.73 -14.56 3.59
CA PHE A 513 -35.80 -14.67 4.59
C PHE A 513 -37.14 -14.47 3.92
#